data_2c2d4eec09e565acd233d0bfcb71fbc7
#
_entry.id   2c2d4eec09e565acd233d0bfcb71fbc7
#
_cell.length_a   1.000
_cell.length_b   1.000
_cell.length_c   1.000
_cell.angle_alpha   90.00
_cell.angle_beta   90.00
_cell.angle_gamma   90.00
#
_symmetry.space_group_name_H-M   'P 1'
#
loop_
_entity.id
_entity.type
_entity.pdbx_description
1 polymer ?
#
loop_
_entity_poly.entity_id
_entity_poly.type
_entity_poly.pdbx_seq_one_letter_code
_entity_poly.pdbx_strand_id
1 'polypeptide(L)'
;MDAIGKLTGGVAHDFNNMLTVISGNTETLGSLKEQPELQRMARLIDDAAQRCAELIQHLLAFARKQPLDPRDVDVNAAITDIAKLLRPTLGEQIQIETVLEQGPMTIHIDPSRLTSAMLNMAINARDAMPNGGKLLLETRRVDLDEAYAQANPDVRPGPYVMLAVSDTGTGMPPDIQEKAFEPFFTTKEVGKGSGLGLSMVYGLQSGGHVKIYGEAGHGTAIKLYLPPGDGASETAASTAAPATGGVETILVVEDDNLVRNFVTAQLQGLGYKTIAAADGRTALALVDRGEPFDLLFTDVVIPGGTSGRVLAQEVEKRRPGVKVLCTCGYTDNAIVHQQQFSF
;
A
#
# COMPACT_ATOMS: atom_id res chain seq x y z
N MET A 1 26.82 -0.44 -4.54
CA MET A 1 25.40 -0.78 -4.30
C MET A 1 24.40 0.35 -4.65
N ASP A 2 24.82 1.59 -4.75
CA ASP A 2 23.95 2.72 -5.11
C ASP A 2 23.42 2.75 -6.56
N ALA A 3 24.15 2.14 -7.51
CA ALA A 3 23.73 2.15 -8.91
C ALA A 3 22.54 1.22 -9.19
N ILE A 4 22.46 0.08 -8.47
CA ILE A 4 21.34 -0.87 -8.61
C ILE A 4 20.05 -0.26 -8.02
N GLY A 5 20.13 0.43 -6.90
CA GLY A 5 18.98 1.10 -6.28
C GLY A 5 18.37 2.22 -7.14
N LYS A 6 19.20 3.03 -7.82
CA LYS A 6 18.73 4.08 -8.73
C LYS A 6 18.13 3.53 -10.02
N LEU A 7 18.74 2.48 -10.60
CA LEU A 7 18.21 1.81 -11.79
C LEU A 7 16.88 1.09 -11.48
N THR A 8 16.80 0.38 -10.37
CA THR A 8 15.58 -0.34 -9.97
C THR A 8 14.44 0.64 -9.70
N GLY A 9 14.73 1.82 -9.13
CA GLY A 9 13.72 2.86 -8.86
C GLY A 9 13.11 3.46 -10.13
N GLY A 10 13.92 3.79 -11.14
CA GLY A 10 13.43 4.30 -12.42
C GLY A 10 12.63 3.28 -13.21
N VAL A 11 13.17 2.05 -13.31
CA VAL A 11 12.48 0.96 -14.01
C VAL A 11 11.13 0.63 -13.35
N ALA A 12 11.08 0.61 -12.03
CA ALA A 12 9.81 0.32 -11.33
C ALA A 12 8.77 1.43 -11.49
N HIS A 13 9.19 2.70 -11.55
CA HIS A 13 8.30 3.82 -11.88
C HIS A 13 7.67 3.63 -13.26
N ASP A 14 8.47 3.32 -14.29
CA ASP A 14 7.99 3.12 -15.65
C ASP A 14 7.03 1.91 -15.75
N PHE A 15 7.31 0.84 -15.02
CA PHE A 15 6.41 -0.30 -14.92
C PHE A 15 5.08 0.04 -14.24
N ASN A 16 5.11 0.78 -13.13
CA ASN A 16 3.88 1.20 -12.45
C ASN A 16 3.01 2.09 -13.35
N ASN A 17 3.62 2.97 -14.13
CA ASN A 17 2.90 3.80 -15.10
C ASN A 17 2.19 2.94 -16.16
N MET A 18 2.88 1.94 -16.73
CA MET A 18 2.27 1.00 -17.68
C MET A 18 1.12 0.20 -17.05
N LEU A 19 1.29 -0.27 -15.81
CA LEU A 19 0.27 -1.02 -15.09
C LEU A 19 -0.96 -0.17 -14.80
N THR A 20 -0.80 1.09 -14.40
CA THR A 20 -1.90 2.04 -14.19
C THR A 20 -2.76 2.20 -15.45
N VAL A 21 -2.10 2.31 -16.61
CA VAL A 21 -2.83 2.41 -17.90
C VAL A 21 -3.51 1.10 -18.26
N ILE A 22 -2.89 -0.05 -18.02
CA ILE A 22 -3.47 -1.37 -18.30
C ILE A 22 -4.71 -1.58 -17.41
N SER A 23 -4.60 -1.42 -16.09
CA SER A 23 -5.70 -1.60 -15.14
C SER A 23 -6.88 -0.65 -15.43
N GLY A 24 -6.62 0.62 -15.69
CA GLY A 24 -7.67 1.58 -16.01
C GLY A 24 -8.40 1.30 -17.32
N ASN A 25 -7.69 0.78 -18.35
CA ASN A 25 -8.36 0.38 -19.60
C ASN A 25 -9.14 -0.92 -19.43
N THR A 26 -8.67 -1.87 -18.59
CA THR A 26 -9.41 -3.11 -18.31
C THR A 26 -10.67 -2.86 -17.50
N GLU A 27 -10.67 -1.91 -16.58
CA GLU A 27 -11.86 -1.46 -15.84
C GLU A 27 -12.90 -0.88 -16.80
N THR A 28 -12.46 -0.04 -17.75
CA THR A 28 -13.32 0.52 -18.79
C THR A 28 -13.92 -0.58 -19.67
N LEU A 29 -13.12 -1.56 -20.12
CA LEU A 29 -13.60 -2.72 -20.89
C LEU A 29 -14.53 -3.61 -20.06
N GLY A 30 -14.25 -3.80 -18.77
CA GLY A 30 -15.08 -4.56 -17.83
C GLY A 30 -16.48 -3.97 -17.63
N SER A 31 -16.64 -2.67 -17.81
CA SER A 31 -17.93 -1.95 -17.71
C SER A 31 -18.88 -2.17 -18.89
N LEU A 32 -18.41 -2.73 -20.01
CA LEU A 32 -19.21 -2.99 -21.21
C LEU A 32 -20.12 -4.21 -21.00
N LYS A 33 -21.36 -3.96 -20.57
CA LYS A 33 -22.33 -5.00 -20.16
C LYS A 33 -22.74 -5.98 -21.26
N GLU A 34 -22.58 -5.61 -22.54
CA GLU A 34 -23.07 -6.40 -23.68
C GLU A 34 -22.08 -7.42 -24.24
N GLN A 35 -20.84 -7.52 -23.68
CA GLN A 35 -19.80 -8.39 -24.22
C GLN A 35 -19.07 -9.17 -23.11
N PRO A 36 -19.65 -10.29 -22.64
CA PRO A 36 -19.11 -11.03 -21.49
C PRO A 36 -17.70 -11.59 -21.72
N GLU A 37 -17.30 -11.86 -22.97
CA GLU A 37 -15.94 -12.31 -23.28
C GLU A 37 -14.91 -11.20 -23.08
N LEU A 38 -15.23 -9.96 -23.48
CA LEU A 38 -14.35 -8.81 -23.25
C LEU A 38 -14.22 -8.50 -21.74
N GLN A 39 -15.29 -8.62 -20.97
CA GLN A 39 -15.24 -8.49 -19.52
C GLN A 39 -14.36 -9.56 -18.87
N ARG A 40 -14.38 -10.79 -19.39
CA ARG A 40 -13.51 -11.86 -18.90
C ARG A 40 -12.04 -11.59 -19.24
N MET A 41 -11.77 -11.15 -20.47
CA MET A 41 -10.42 -10.78 -20.89
C MET A 41 -9.89 -9.58 -20.09
N ALA A 42 -10.71 -8.55 -19.89
CA ALA A 42 -10.36 -7.41 -19.06
C ALA A 42 -9.95 -7.83 -17.66
N ARG A 43 -10.74 -8.68 -16.98
CA ARG A 43 -10.39 -9.21 -15.65
C ARG A 43 -9.07 -9.97 -15.65
N LEU A 44 -8.78 -10.78 -16.66
CA LEU A 44 -7.51 -11.51 -16.75
C LEU A 44 -6.31 -10.57 -16.94
N ILE A 45 -6.49 -9.49 -17.70
CA ILE A 45 -5.44 -8.49 -17.90
C ILE A 45 -5.23 -7.68 -16.61
N ASP A 46 -6.32 -7.31 -15.92
CA ASP A 46 -6.25 -6.60 -14.65
C ASP A 46 -5.56 -7.43 -13.56
N ASP A 47 -5.94 -8.71 -13.41
CA ASP A 47 -5.28 -9.66 -12.51
C ASP A 47 -3.77 -9.79 -12.81
N ALA A 48 -3.39 -9.79 -14.08
CA ALA A 48 -1.98 -9.87 -14.47
C ALA A 48 -1.23 -8.56 -14.16
N ALA A 49 -1.86 -7.41 -14.40
CA ALA A 49 -1.32 -6.11 -14.07
C ALA A 49 -1.11 -5.94 -12.56
N GLN A 50 -2.10 -6.36 -11.75
CA GLN A 50 -2.03 -6.36 -10.30
C GLN A 50 -0.84 -7.18 -9.78
N ARG A 51 -0.65 -8.40 -10.31
CA ARG A 51 0.50 -9.25 -9.97
C ARG A 51 1.84 -8.62 -10.34
N CYS A 52 1.90 -7.94 -11.48
CA CYS A 52 3.12 -7.21 -11.87
C CYS A 52 3.39 -6.04 -10.91
N ALA A 53 2.36 -5.28 -10.51
CA ALA A 53 2.50 -4.20 -9.52
C ALA A 53 3.04 -4.74 -8.20
N GLU A 54 2.48 -5.84 -7.68
CA GLU A 54 2.97 -6.50 -6.47
C GLU A 54 4.44 -6.91 -6.58
N LEU A 55 4.86 -7.51 -7.70
CA LEU A 55 6.25 -7.89 -7.94
C LEU A 55 7.20 -6.68 -7.95
N ILE A 56 6.77 -5.59 -8.55
CA ILE A 56 7.54 -4.34 -8.61
C ILE A 56 7.65 -3.71 -7.22
N GLN A 57 6.58 -3.66 -6.45
CA GLN A 57 6.58 -3.20 -5.07
C GLN A 57 7.54 -4.04 -4.20
N HIS A 58 7.54 -5.36 -4.39
CA HIS A 58 8.47 -6.27 -3.71
C HIS A 58 9.93 -6.00 -4.09
N LEU A 59 10.22 -5.77 -5.37
CA LEU A 59 11.57 -5.42 -5.85
C LEU A 59 12.03 -4.07 -5.32
N LEU A 60 11.13 -3.07 -5.26
CA LEU A 60 11.44 -1.75 -4.71
C LEU A 60 11.67 -1.79 -3.20
N ALA A 61 10.88 -2.55 -2.45
CA ALA A 61 11.08 -2.75 -1.02
C ALA A 61 12.45 -3.39 -0.72
N PHE A 62 12.91 -4.28 -1.61
CA PHE A 62 14.25 -4.88 -1.51
C PHE A 62 15.37 -3.91 -1.93
N ALA A 63 15.15 -3.11 -2.99
CA ALA A 63 16.20 -2.25 -3.58
C ALA A 63 16.37 -0.89 -2.89
N ARG A 64 15.38 -0.40 -2.17
CA ARG A 64 15.42 0.90 -1.47
C ARG A 64 15.44 0.72 0.04
N LYS A 65 16.44 1.35 0.67
CA LYS A 65 16.28 1.94 1.99
C LYS A 65 15.36 3.18 1.84
N GLN A 66 14.03 2.97 1.70
CA GLN A 66 13.12 4.10 1.90
C GLN A 66 13.37 4.65 3.31
N PRO A 67 13.53 5.97 3.49
CA PRO A 67 13.50 6.52 4.82
C PRO A 67 12.16 6.10 5.45
N LEU A 68 12.26 5.38 6.57
CA LEU A 68 11.11 5.01 7.39
C LEU A 68 10.48 6.31 7.88
N ASP A 69 9.16 6.38 7.85
CA ASP A 69 8.36 7.40 8.54
C ASP A 69 7.64 6.78 9.74
N PRO A 70 8.40 6.34 10.78
CA PRO A 70 7.80 5.73 11.96
C PRO A 70 7.07 6.81 12.75
N ARG A 71 5.81 6.53 13.08
CA ARG A 71 4.98 7.37 13.93
C ARG A 71 4.18 6.52 14.89
N ASP A 72 3.61 7.15 15.89
CA ASP A 72 2.74 6.46 16.83
C ASP A 72 1.42 6.11 16.14
N VAL A 73 1.10 4.82 16.14
CA VAL A 73 -0.08 4.24 15.47
C VAL A 73 -0.93 3.52 16.50
N ASP A 74 -2.22 3.82 16.52
CA ASP A 74 -3.21 3.01 17.23
C ASP A 74 -3.45 1.71 16.43
N VAL A 75 -2.97 0.59 16.98
CA VAL A 75 -3.04 -0.72 16.32
C VAL A 75 -4.47 -1.18 16.13
N ASN A 76 -5.36 -0.91 17.07
CA ASN A 76 -6.77 -1.34 16.97
C ASN A 76 -7.50 -0.61 15.84
N ALA A 77 -7.27 0.70 15.72
CA ALA A 77 -7.79 1.49 14.61
C ALA A 77 -7.23 0.99 13.27
N ALA A 78 -5.91 0.80 13.20
CA ALA A 78 -5.25 0.29 11.99
C ALA A 78 -5.76 -1.09 11.56
N ILE A 79 -5.89 -2.04 12.50
CA ILE A 79 -6.42 -3.40 12.21
C ILE A 79 -7.87 -3.34 11.74
N THR A 80 -8.68 -2.46 12.34
CA THR A 80 -10.08 -2.28 11.91
C THR A 80 -10.17 -1.81 10.47
N ASP A 81 -9.31 -0.87 10.06
CA ASP A 81 -9.28 -0.36 8.69
C ASP A 81 -8.70 -1.39 7.72
N ILE A 82 -7.63 -2.07 8.10
CA ILE A 82 -7.04 -3.16 7.31
C ILE A 82 -8.06 -4.30 7.11
N ALA A 83 -8.83 -4.66 8.12
CA ALA A 83 -9.86 -5.69 8.00
C ALA A 83 -10.94 -5.33 6.95
N LYS A 84 -11.28 -4.04 6.80
CA LYS A 84 -12.19 -3.57 5.74
C LYS A 84 -11.56 -3.75 4.35
N LEU A 85 -10.26 -3.45 4.21
CA LEU A 85 -9.51 -3.62 2.96
C LEU A 85 -9.32 -5.10 2.59
N LEU A 86 -9.18 -5.98 3.57
CA LEU A 86 -8.98 -7.41 3.35
C LEU A 86 -10.25 -8.11 2.82
N ARG A 87 -11.45 -7.67 3.17
CA ARG A 87 -12.71 -8.31 2.76
C ARG A 87 -12.84 -8.49 1.25
N PRO A 88 -12.71 -7.46 0.41
CA PRO A 88 -12.77 -7.62 -1.04
C PRO A 88 -11.59 -8.42 -1.61
N THR A 89 -10.41 -8.36 -0.97
CA THR A 89 -9.18 -9.00 -1.44
C THR A 89 -9.17 -10.52 -1.21
N LEU A 90 -9.72 -10.98 -0.08
CA LEU A 90 -9.72 -12.39 0.29
C LEU A 90 -10.90 -13.18 -0.28
N GLY A 91 -11.97 -12.48 -0.69
CA GLY A 91 -13.19 -13.09 -1.21
C GLY A 91 -14.17 -13.57 -0.11
N GLU A 92 -15.40 -13.84 -0.53
CA GLU A 92 -16.51 -14.19 0.40
C GLU A 92 -16.33 -15.54 1.12
N GLN A 93 -15.43 -16.39 0.66
CA GLN A 93 -15.17 -17.71 1.23
C GLN A 93 -14.36 -17.65 2.53
N ILE A 94 -13.73 -16.52 2.84
CA ILE A 94 -12.91 -16.33 4.04
C ILE A 94 -13.63 -15.42 5.02
N GLN A 95 -13.97 -15.96 6.18
CA GLN A 95 -14.55 -15.20 7.27
C GLN A 95 -13.45 -14.49 8.05
N ILE A 96 -13.50 -13.13 8.07
CA ILE A 96 -12.56 -12.32 8.84
C ILE A 96 -13.18 -11.99 10.19
N GLU A 97 -12.51 -12.39 11.26
CA GLU A 97 -12.88 -12.10 12.65
C GLU A 97 -11.79 -11.21 13.28
N THR A 98 -12.18 -10.29 14.16
CA THR A 98 -11.24 -9.43 14.90
C THR A 98 -11.50 -9.55 16.40
N VAL A 99 -10.45 -9.76 17.18
CA VAL A 99 -10.46 -9.79 18.65
C VAL A 99 -9.44 -8.76 19.13
N LEU A 100 -9.94 -7.57 19.45
CA LEU A 100 -9.10 -6.43 19.82
C LEU A 100 -9.19 -6.19 21.31
N GLU A 101 -8.04 -6.13 22.00
CA GLU A 101 -7.98 -5.82 23.42
C GLU A 101 -8.40 -4.38 23.67
N GLN A 102 -9.16 -4.14 24.74
CA GLN A 102 -9.65 -2.80 25.06
C GLN A 102 -8.56 -1.87 25.58
N GLY A 103 -8.67 -0.62 25.22
CA GLY A 103 -7.78 0.47 25.64
C GLY A 103 -6.75 0.86 24.57
N PRO A 104 -5.94 1.89 24.84
CA PRO A 104 -4.99 2.41 23.86
C PRO A 104 -3.90 1.38 23.56
N MET A 105 -3.74 1.06 22.28
CA MET A 105 -2.77 0.08 21.75
C MET A 105 -1.86 0.78 20.76
N THR A 106 -0.95 1.60 21.27
CA THR A 106 -0.06 2.43 20.45
C THR A 106 1.29 1.76 20.26
N ILE A 107 1.79 1.75 19.04
CA ILE A 107 3.14 1.30 18.66
C ILE A 107 3.81 2.37 17.79
N HIS A 108 5.14 2.44 17.84
CA HIS A 108 5.91 3.36 17.00
C HIS A 108 6.38 2.63 15.74
N ILE A 109 5.67 2.84 14.62
CA ILE A 109 5.88 2.10 13.36
C ILE A 109 5.51 2.95 12.15
N ASP A 110 6.07 2.60 10.99
CA ASP A 110 5.58 3.10 9.71
C ASP A 110 4.25 2.41 9.35
N PRO A 111 3.12 3.14 9.25
CA PRO A 111 1.79 2.55 8.99
C PRO A 111 1.71 1.80 7.66
N SER A 112 2.44 2.25 6.64
CA SER A 112 2.43 1.60 5.32
C SER A 112 3.07 0.22 5.39
N ARG A 113 4.12 0.08 6.19
CA ARG A 113 4.76 -1.22 6.45
C ARG A 113 3.87 -2.16 7.25
N LEU A 114 3.17 -1.64 8.25
CA LEU A 114 2.20 -2.43 9.01
C LEU A 114 1.12 -2.96 8.08
N THR A 115 0.54 -2.10 7.24
CA THR A 115 -0.48 -2.48 6.26
C THR A 115 0.05 -3.54 5.29
N SER A 116 1.24 -3.34 4.73
CA SER A 116 1.86 -4.29 3.81
C SER A 116 2.13 -5.65 4.45
N ALA A 117 2.61 -5.68 5.70
CA ALA A 117 2.83 -6.91 6.44
C ALA A 117 1.52 -7.67 6.68
N MET A 118 0.46 -6.96 7.08
CA MET A 118 -0.86 -7.53 7.30
C MET A 118 -1.46 -8.12 6.01
N LEU A 119 -1.36 -7.40 4.89
CA LEU A 119 -1.77 -7.88 3.57
C LEU A 119 -1.02 -9.16 3.19
N ASN A 120 0.30 -9.19 3.34
CA ASN A 120 1.11 -10.37 3.04
C ASN A 120 0.71 -11.59 3.88
N MET A 121 0.50 -11.40 5.18
CA MET A 121 0.03 -12.48 6.06
C MET A 121 -1.35 -12.97 5.66
N ALA A 122 -2.28 -12.05 5.35
CA ALA A 122 -3.64 -12.38 4.95
C ALA A 122 -3.71 -13.10 3.58
N ILE A 123 -2.91 -12.68 2.60
CA ILE A 123 -2.80 -13.34 1.29
C ILE A 123 -2.24 -14.76 1.46
N ASN A 124 -1.20 -14.95 2.30
CA ASN A 124 -0.68 -16.27 2.58
C ASN A 124 -1.70 -17.16 3.28
N ALA A 125 -2.47 -16.61 4.22
CA ALA A 125 -3.57 -17.31 4.87
C ALA A 125 -4.65 -17.74 3.86
N ARG A 126 -5.06 -16.85 2.93
CA ARG A 126 -6.00 -17.17 1.85
C ARG A 126 -5.50 -18.34 1.00
N ASP A 127 -4.22 -18.28 0.60
CA ASP A 127 -3.64 -19.31 -0.25
C ASP A 127 -3.54 -20.67 0.47
N ALA A 128 -3.43 -20.66 1.82
CA ALA A 128 -3.50 -21.85 2.66
C ALA A 128 -4.94 -22.37 2.89
N MET A 129 -5.97 -21.60 2.50
CA MET A 129 -7.39 -21.91 2.68
C MET A 129 -8.14 -21.99 1.32
N PRO A 130 -7.77 -22.91 0.41
CA PRO A 130 -8.35 -22.95 -0.95
C PRO A 130 -9.86 -23.26 -0.97
N ASN A 131 -10.38 -23.86 0.08
CA ASN A 131 -11.81 -24.19 0.24
C ASN A 131 -12.55 -23.21 1.16
N GLY A 132 -11.96 -22.05 1.44
CA GLY A 132 -12.44 -21.09 2.43
C GLY A 132 -12.01 -21.46 3.84
N GLY A 133 -12.34 -20.58 4.79
CA GLY A 133 -11.95 -20.75 6.20
C GLY A 133 -12.11 -19.46 7.01
N LYS A 134 -11.40 -19.39 8.14
CA LYS A 134 -11.41 -18.22 9.02
C LYS A 134 -10.04 -17.60 9.12
N LEU A 135 -10.02 -16.26 9.05
CA LEU A 135 -8.87 -15.43 9.35
C LEU A 135 -9.17 -14.62 10.61
N LEU A 136 -8.40 -14.84 11.65
CA LEU A 136 -8.53 -14.15 12.93
C LEU A 136 -7.40 -13.13 13.07
N LEU A 137 -7.76 -11.87 13.36
CA LEU A 137 -6.84 -10.78 13.66
C LEU A 137 -6.99 -10.43 15.13
N GLU A 138 -5.90 -10.54 15.90
CA GLU A 138 -5.94 -10.30 17.35
C GLU A 138 -4.91 -9.25 17.74
N THR A 139 -5.28 -8.43 18.73
CA THR A 139 -4.34 -7.53 19.42
C THR A 139 -4.38 -7.81 20.91
N ARG A 140 -3.21 -7.81 21.57
CA ARG A 140 -3.08 -8.03 23.01
C ARG A 140 -1.86 -7.33 23.56
N ARG A 141 -1.95 -6.83 24.80
CA ARG A 141 -0.76 -6.49 25.58
C ARG A 141 -0.19 -7.75 26.20
N VAL A 142 1.10 -7.92 26.09
CA VAL A 142 1.82 -9.05 26.66
C VAL A 142 3.08 -8.56 27.34
N ASP A 143 3.47 -9.24 28.41
CA ASP A 143 4.75 -9.02 29.06
C ASP A 143 5.65 -10.21 28.71
N LEU A 144 6.74 -9.96 28.00
CA LEU A 144 7.72 -11.00 27.67
C LEU A 144 8.75 -11.07 28.80
N ASP A 145 8.78 -12.19 29.47
CA ASP A 145 9.62 -12.42 30.64
C ASP A 145 11.07 -12.77 30.25
N GLU A 146 11.95 -12.87 31.28
CA GLU A 146 13.36 -13.25 31.09
C GLU A 146 13.52 -14.66 30.50
N ALA A 147 12.60 -15.58 30.80
CA ALA A 147 12.66 -16.95 30.27
C ALA A 147 12.38 -16.95 28.76
N TYR A 148 11.44 -16.14 28.31
CA TYR A 148 11.18 -15.95 26.88
C TYR A 148 12.38 -15.29 26.17
N ALA A 149 12.97 -14.27 26.76
CA ALA A 149 14.15 -13.58 26.22
C ALA A 149 15.40 -14.50 26.15
N GLN A 150 15.59 -15.38 27.12
CA GLN A 150 16.68 -16.38 27.07
C GLN A 150 16.49 -17.36 25.89
N ALA A 151 15.27 -17.73 25.56
CA ALA A 151 14.97 -18.60 24.41
C ALA A 151 14.97 -17.86 23.06
N ASN A 152 14.91 -16.52 23.06
CA ASN A 152 14.86 -15.67 21.88
C ASN A 152 15.83 -14.48 22.06
N PRO A 153 17.11 -14.61 21.64
CA PRO A 153 18.18 -13.66 21.96
C PRO A 153 17.94 -12.21 21.45
N ASP A 154 17.08 -12.05 20.45
CA ASP A 154 16.74 -10.74 19.88
C ASP A 154 15.63 -10.00 20.67
N VAL A 155 15.08 -10.64 21.71
CA VAL A 155 13.99 -10.11 22.53
C VAL A 155 14.53 -9.54 23.84
N ARG A 156 14.04 -8.37 24.24
CA ARG A 156 14.26 -7.81 25.59
C ARG A 156 13.04 -8.08 26.44
N PRO A 157 13.22 -8.46 27.72
CA PRO A 157 12.10 -8.56 28.64
C PRO A 157 11.37 -7.22 28.80
N GLY A 158 10.04 -7.29 28.92
CA GLY A 158 9.22 -6.09 29.13
C GLY A 158 7.87 -6.13 28.38
N PRO A 159 7.15 -5.01 28.39
CA PRO A 159 5.84 -4.90 27.76
C PRO A 159 5.93 -4.82 26.22
N TYR A 160 5.02 -5.53 25.57
CA TYR A 160 4.86 -5.53 24.11
C TYR A 160 3.39 -5.45 23.72
N VAL A 161 3.12 -4.90 22.56
CA VAL A 161 1.86 -5.05 21.85
C VAL A 161 2.00 -6.25 20.91
N MET A 162 1.24 -7.29 21.15
CA MET A 162 1.15 -8.46 20.29
C MET A 162 0.05 -8.23 19.25
N LEU A 163 0.40 -8.43 17.99
CA LEU A 163 -0.52 -8.52 16.87
C LEU A 163 -0.43 -9.93 16.29
N ALA A 164 -1.54 -10.65 16.23
CA ALA A 164 -1.58 -11.99 15.67
C ALA A 164 -2.51 -12.07 14.46
N VAL A 165 -2.06 -12.83 13.46
CA VAL A 165 -2.85 -13.22 12.29
C VAL A 165 -2.88 -14.74 12.27
N SER A 166 -4.08 -15.32 12.45
CA SER A 166 -4.29 -16.77 12.51
C SER A 166 -5.25 -17.22 11.44
N ASP A 167 -4.91 -18.29 10.73
CA ASP A 167 -5.77 -18.94 9.73
C ASP A 167 -6.12 -20.38 10.12
N THR A 168 -7.18 -20.91 9.51
CA THR A 168 -7.61 -22.30 9.65
C THR A 168 -7.23 -23.15 8.44
N GLY A 169 -6.14 -22.78 7.76
CA GLY A 169 -5.69 -23.41 6.52
C GLY A 169 -4.90 -24.71 6.72
N THR A 170 -4.11 -25.05 5.72
CA THR A 170 -3.30 -26.28 5.70
C THR A 170 -2.20 -26.34 6.74
N GLY A 171 -1.92 -25.24 7.41
CA GLY A 171 -0.87 -25.16 8.41
C GLY A 171 0.54 -25.13 7.80
N MET A 172 1.54 -25.07 8.68
CA MET A 172 2.96 -24.97 8.29
C MET A 172 3.80 -25.95 9.14
N PRO A 173 4.39 -26.97 8.53
CA PRO A 173 5.27 -27.89 9.26
C PRO A 173 6.57 -27.21 9.73
N PRO A 174 7.24 -27.77 10.77
CA PRO A 174 8.39 -27.10 11.41
C PRO A 174 9.55 -26.75 10.48
N ASP A 175 9.89 -27.63 9.55
CA ASP A 175 10.95 -27.43 8.56
C ASP A 175 10.70 -26.26 7.61
N ILE A 176 9.43 -25.96 7.36
CA ILE A 176 8.98 -24.81 6.59
C ILE A 176 8.99 -23.53 7.47
N GLN A 177 8.55 -23.64 8.74
CA GLN A 177 8.55 -22.49 9.66
C GLN A 177 9.94 -21.89 9.84
N GLU A 178 10.97 -22.74 9.96
CA GLU A 178 12.38 -22.31 10.11
C GLU A 178 12.85 -21.46 8.93
N LYS A 179 12.39 -21.75 7.71
CA LYS A 179 12.79 -21.08 6.47
C LYS A 179 11.82 -20.01 6.00
N ALA A 180 10.64 -19.92 6.61
CA ALA A 180 9.54 -19.10 6.11
C ALA A 180 9.89 -17.60 6.01
N PHE A 181 10.86 -17.13 6.78
CA PHE A 181 11.36 -15.75 6.77
C PHE A 181 12.59 -15.54 5.86
N GLU A 182 13.16 -16.61 5.30
CA GLU A 182 14.26 -16.45 4.34
C GLU A 182 13.77 -15.77 3.06
N PRO A 183 14.47 -14.73 2.58
CA PRO A 183 14.12 -14.11 1.31
C PRO A 183 14.10 -15.12 0.15
N PHE A 184 13.08 -15.03 -0.70
CA PHE A 184 12.84 -15.90 -1.85
C PHE A 184 12.43 -17.35 -1.53
N PHE A 185 12.29 -17.71 -0.25
CA PHE A 185 11.77 -19.02 0.11
C PHE A 185 10.27 -19.11 -0.16
N THR A 186 9.85 -20.13 -0.90
CA THR A 186 8.45 -20.39 -1.20
C THR A 186 8.19 -21.88 -1.40
N THR A 187 7.06 -22.36 -0.93
CA THR A 187 6.53 -23.71 -1.19
C THR A 187 5.54 -23.75 -2.35
N LYS A 188 5.23 -22.59 -2.94
CA LYS A 188 4.32 -22.46 -4.08
C LYS A 188 5.03 -22.83 -5.37
N GLU A 189 4.26 -23.26 -6.38
CA GLU A 189 4.79 -23.55 -7.71
C GLU A 189 5.53 -22.34 -8.31
N VAL A 190 6.48 -22.63 -9.18
CA VAL A 190 7.29 -21.59 -9.85
C VAL A 190 6.36 -20.56 -10.53
N GLY A 191 6.54 -19.30 -10.17
CA GLY A 191 5.73 -18.19 -10.69
C GLY A 191 4.45 -17.88 -9.90
N LYS A 192 4.10 -18.66 -8.87
CA LYS A 192 2.91 -18.41 -8.01
C LYS A 192 3.25 -17.82 -6.62
N GLY A 193 4.53 -17.61 -6.34
CA GLY A 193 4.96 -17.00 -5.08
C GLY A 193 6.32 -16.34 -5.24
N SER A 194 6.46 -15.08 -4.77
CA SER A 194 7.73 -14.35 -4.81
C SER A 194 8.72 -14.78 -3.72
N GLY A 195 8.25 -15.45 -2.65
CA GLY A 195 9.05 -15.79 -1.48
C GLY A 195 9.52 -14.57 -0.67
N LEU A 196 8.96 -13.39 -0.92
CA LEU A 196 9.33 -12.14 -0.22
C LEU A 196 8.31 -11.71 0.83
N GLY A 197 7.08 -12.23 0.80
CA GLY A 197 5.99 -11.78 1.67
C GLY A 197 6.33 -11.88 3.16
N LEU A 198 6.75 -13.02 3.65
CA LEU A 198 7.08 -13.23 5.06
C LEU A 198 8.43 -12.62 5.46
N SER A 199 9.41 -12.55 4.56
CA SER A 199 10.67 -11.86 4.83
C SER A 199 10.46 -10.34 5.04
N MET A 200 9.46 -9.73 4.38
CA MET A 200 9.06 -8.34 4.65
C MET A 200 8.40 -8.17 6.01
N VAL A 201 7.62 -9.16 6.46
CA VAL A 201 7.07 -9.18 7.83
C VAL A 201 8.19 -9.24 8.86
N TYR A 202 9.22 -10.04 8.60
CA TYR A 202 10.42 -10.10 9.44
C TYR A 202 11.18 -8.77 9.47
N GLY A 203 11.26 -8.07 8.34
CA GLY A 203 11.88 -6.74 8.22
C GLY A 203 11.10 -5.61 8.94
N LEU A 204 9.89 -5.89 9.44
CA LEU A 204 9.09 -4.97 10.26
C LEU A 204 9.65 -4.80 11.69
N GLN A 205 10.64 -5.61 12.07
CA GLN A 205 11.25 -5.62 13.41
C GLN A 205 12.03 -4.34 13.72
N SER A 206 11.36 -3.22 13.87
CA SER A 206 11.94 -2.03 14.51
C SER A 206 12.02 -2.24 16.03
N GLY A 207 12.88 -3.17 16.47
CA GLY A 207 13.01 -3.57 17.87
C GLY A 207 11.95 -4.56 18.39
N GLY A 208 11.13 -5.13 17.49
CA GLY A 208 10.13 -6.15 17.79
C GLY A 208 10.60 -7.57 17.52
N HIS A 209 9.70 -8.53 17.69
CA HIS A 209 9.94 -9.95 17.45
C HIS A 209 8.77 -10.58 16.68
N VAL A 210 9.05 -11.57 15.84
CA VAL A 210 8.04 -12.32 15.11
C VAL A 210 8.17 -13.82 15.36
N LYS A 211 7.04 -14.49 15.54
CA LYS A 211 6.98 -15.94 15.77
C LYS A 211 5.90 -16.56 14.90
N ILE A 212 6.23 -17.70 14.29
CA ILE A 212 5.25 -18.55 13.58
C ILE A 212 4.91 -19.74 14.46
N TYR A 213 3.63 -20.04 14.55
CA TYR A 213 3.09 -21.25 15.14
C TYR A 213 2.21 -21.92 14.07
N GLY A 214 2.41 -23.20 13.84
CA GLY A 214 1.58 -23.92 12.87
C GLY A 214 1.77 -25.42 13.03
N GLU A 215 0.73 -26.15 12.69
CA GLU A 215 0.75 -27.58 12.62
C GLU A 215 0.06 -27.99 11.32
N ALA A 216 0.61 -28.99 10.63
CA ALA A 216 0.05 -29.45 9.37
C ALA A 216 -1.43 -29.87 9.56
N GLY A 217 -2.33 -29.27 8.78
CA GLY A 217 -3.78 -29.48 8.85
C GLY A 217 -4.54 -28.69 9.91
N HIS A 218 -3.86 -27.86 10.73
CA HIS A 218 -4.50 -27.12 11.85
C HIS A 218 -4.37 -25.59 11.72
N GLY A 219 -3.87 -25.11 10.57
CA GLY A 219 -3.71 -23.68 10.32
C GLY A 219 -2.36 -23.11 10.80
N THR A 220 -2.21 -21.80 10.62
CA THR A 220 -0.99 -21.07 10.98
C THR A 220 -1.35 -19.84 11.79
N ALA A 221 -0.57 -19.50 12.82
CA ALA A 221 -0.63 -18.24 13.54
C ALA A 221 0.73 -17.53 13.47
N ILE A 222 0.74 -16.30 12.96
CA ILE A 222 1.92 -15.45 12.94
C ILE A 222 1.71 -14.35 13.96
N LYS A 223 2.62 -14.25 14.93
CA LYS A 223 2.56 -13.26 16.02
C LYS A 223 3.70 -12.27 15.89
N LEU A 224 3.34 -11.00 15.84
CA LEU A 224 4.27 -9.86 15.90
C LEU A 224 4.24 -9.29 17.31
N TYR A 225 5.39 -9.13 17.93
CA TYR A 225 5.56 -8.49 19.22
C TYR A 225 6.27 -7.17 18.98
N LEU A 226 5.59 -6.07 19.19
CA LEU A 226 6.09 -4.73 18.88
C LEU A 226 6.20 -3.91 20.16
N PRO A 227 7.29 -3.15 20.37
CA PRO A 227 7.41 -2.28 21.53
C PRO A 227 6.27 -1.27 21.57
N PRO A 228 5.70 -0.97 22.76
CA PRO A 228 4.69 0.06 22.89
C PRO A 228 5.26 1.44 22.53
N GLY A 229 4.44 2.28 21.90
CA GLY A 229 4.75 3.68 21.62
C GLY A 229 4.42 4.60 22.79
N ASP A 230 4.88 5.84 22.74
CA ASP A 230 4.74 6.83 23.84
C ASP A 230 3.33 7.42 24.00
N GLY A 231 2.34 6.94 23.27
CA GLY A 231 0.91 7.18 23.54
C GLY A 231 0.30 8.47 22.98
N ALA A 232 0.99 9.23 22.14
CA ALA A 232 0.40 10.35 21.42
C ALA A 232 -0.18 9.86 20.06
N SER A 233 -1.42 9.36 20.08
CA SER A 233 -2.12 8.96 18.85
C SER A 233 -2.66 10.17 18.12
N GLU A 234 -2.14 10.48 16.94
CA GLU A 234 -2.88 11.30 15.97
C GLU A 234 -4.04 10.49 15.41
N THR A 235 -5.23 10.83 15.84
CA THR A 235 -6.49 10.32 15.27
C THR A 235 -6.65 10.84 13.85
N ALA A 236 -6.18 10.09 12.87
CA ALA A 236 -6.52 10.33 11.47
C ALA A 236 -7.89 9.71 11.18
N ALA A 237 -8.95 10.49 11.42
CA ALA A 237 -10.27 10.18 10.88
C ALA A 237 -10.34 10.73 9.46
N SER A 238 -10.53 9.86 8.47
CA SER A 238 -11.28 10.25 7.27
C SER A 238 -11.84 9.03 6.56
N THR A 239 -13.10 8.77 6.78
CA THR A 239 -13.96 8.03 5.85
C THR A 239 -14.19 8.92 4.63
N ALA A 240 -13.51 8.64 3.52
CA ALA A 240 -13.82 9.29 2.25
C ALA A 240 -15.21 8.84 1.78
N ALA A 241 -16.13 9.79 1.65
CA ALA A 241 -17.37 9.60 0.91
C ALA A 241 -17.05 9.33 -0.57
N PRO A 242 -17.91 8.58 -1.31
CA PRO A 242 -17.70 8.35 -2.74
C PRO A 242 -17.58 9.71 -3.46
N ALA A 243 -16.58 9.81 -4.34
CA ALA A 243 -16.27 11.04 -5.05
C ALA A 243 -17.50 11.46 -5.90
N THR A 244 -18.17 12.51 -5.47
CA THR A 244 -19.14 13.21 -6.31
C THR A 244 -18.34 14.09 -7.26
N GLY A 245 -18.47 13.84 -8.56
CA GLY A 245 -17.80 14.65 -9.59
C GLY A 245 -18.07 16.15 -9.46
N GLY A 246 -17.29 16.95 -10.17
CA GLY A 246 -17.33 18.42 -10.10
C GLY A 246 -17.33 19.07 -11.49
N VAL A 247 -17.35 20.41 -11.51
CA VAL A 247 -17.32 21.25 -12.70
C VAL A 247 -16.05 22.09 -12.82
N GLU A 248 -15.18 21.93 -11.84
CA GLU A 248 -13.93 22.68 -11.71
C GLU A 248 -12.98 22.34 -12.86
N THR A 249 -12.04 23.24 -13.10
CA THR A 249 -10.96 23.05 -14.07
C THR A 249 -9.70 22.61 -13.39
N ILE A 250 -9.13 21.47 -13.81
CA ILE A 250 -7.92 20.88 -13.22
C ILE A 250 -6.77 21.00 -14.21
N LEU A 251 -5.64 21.60 -13.77
CA LEU A 251 -4.39 21.58 -14.51
C LEU A 251 -3.64 20.30 -14.16
N VAL A 252 -3.57 19.36 -15.12
CA VAL A 252 -2.89 18.06 -14.97
C VAL A 252 -1.48 18.18 -15.53
N VAL A 253 -0.48 17.93 -14.69
CA VAL A 253 0.93 17.95 -15.08
C VAL A 253 1.55 16.58 -14.84
N GLU A 254 1.82 15.89 -15.93
CA GLU A 254 2.30 14.51 -15.96
C GLU A 254 3.18 14.34 -17.20
N ASP A 255 4.38 13.81 -17.05
CA ASP A 255 5.32 13.67 -18.16
C ASP A 255 5.02 12.46 -19.05
N ASP A 256 4.58 11.36 -18.46
CA ASP A 256 4.17 10.18 -19.22
C ASP A 256 2.87 10.45 -19.98
N ASN A 257 2.92 10.27 -21.29
CA ASN A 257 1.82 10.56 -22.19
C ASN A 257 0.60 9.63 -21.96
N LEU A 258 0.86 8.37 -21.60
CA LEU A 258 -0.19 7.38 -21.36
C LEU A 258 -0.90 7.68 -20.04
N VAL A 259 -0.16 7.96 -18.98
CA VAL A 259 -0.69 8.33 -17.67
C VAL A 259 -1.45 9.64 -17.76
N ARG A 260 -0.89 10.66 -18.42
CA ARG A 260 -1.53 11.95 -18.61
C ARG A 260 -2.88 11.83 -19.32
N ASN A 261 -2.95 11.06 -20.41
CA ASN A 261 -4.19 10.83 -21.15
C ASN A 261 -5.21 10.06 -20.30
N PHE A 262 -4.76 9.05 -19.55
CA PHE A 262 -5.61 8.27 -18.68
C PHE A 262 -6.21 9.14 -17.55
N VAL A 263 -5.38 9.87 -16.80
CA VAL A 263 -5.85 10.76 -15.72
C VAL A 263 -6.81 11.82 -16.26
N THR A 264 -6.49 12.41 -17.40
CA THR A 264 -7.34 13.40 -18.05
C THR A 264 -8.72 12.81 -18.40
N ALA A 265 -8.76 11.61 -18.98
CA ALA A 265 -10.00 10.94 -19.33
C ALA A 265 -10.86 10.58 -18.09
N GLN A 266 -10.24 10.11 -17.01
CA GLN A 266 -10.94 9.79 -15.75
C GLN A 266 -11.55 11.06 -15.12
N LEU A 267 -10.78 12.14 -15.03
CA LEU A 267 -11.30 13.41 -14.49
C LEU A 267 -12.45 13.97 -15.33
N GLN A 268 -12.36 13.88 -16.66
CA GLN A 268 -13.45 14.27 -17.56
C GLN A 268 -14.68 13.37 -17.41
N GLY A 269 -14.49 12.07 -17.21
CA GLY A 269 -15.57 11.12 -16.90
C GLY A 269 -16.33 11.46 -15.61
N LEU A 270 -15.65 12.08 -14.63
CA LEU A 270 -16.24 12.62 -13.39
C LEU A 270 -16.83 14.02 -13.55
N GLY A 271 -16.81 14.63 -14.75
CA GLY A 271 -17.39 15.94 -15.05
C GLY A 271 -16.44 17.12 -14.94
N TYR A 272 -15.20 16.93 -14.53
CA TYR A 272 -14.19 18.00 -14.44
C TYR A 272 -13.72 18.46 -15.83
N LYS A 273 -13.35 19.73 -15.93
CA LYS A 273 -12.58 20.24 -17.08
C LYS A 273 -11.10 20.03 -16.83
N THR A 274 -10.33 19.68 -17.86
CA THR A 274 -8.90 19.43 -17.72
C THR A 274 -8.08 20.26 -18.70
N ILE A 275 -6.95 20.77 -18.21
CA ILE A 275 -5.87 21.38 -19.01
C ILE A 275 -4.65 20.49 -18.76
N ALA A 276 -4.01 19.99 -19.81
CA ALA A 276 -2.91 19.05 -19.70
C ALA A 276 -1.56 19.71 -20.07
N ALA A 277 -0.54 19.44 -19.28
CA ALA A 277 0.85 19.85 -19.52
C ALA A 277 1.80 18.66 -19.36
N ALA A 278 2.78 18.55 -20.23
CA ALA A 278 3.74 17.45 -20.23
C ALA A 278 4.91 17.66 -19.26
N ASP A 279 5.12 18.87 -18.79
CA ASP A 279 6.21 19.23 -17.91
C ASP A 279 5.91 20.51 -17.12
N GLY A 280 6.72 20.79 -16.10
CA GLY A 280 6.57 21.98 -15.26
C GLY A 280 6.73 23.30 -16.02
N ARG A 281 7.53 23.34 -17.07
CA ARG A 281 7.75 24.55 -17.88
C ARG A 281 6.48 24.88 -18.67
N THR A 282 5.90 23.90 -19.31
CA THR A 282 4.60 24.02 -20.03
C THR A 282 3.50 24.45 -19.09
N ALA A 283 3.44 23.86 -17.89
CA ALA A 283 2.47 24.24 -16.85
C ALA A 283 2.65 25.70 -16.43
N LEU A 284 3.86 26.16 -16.12
CA LEU A 284 4.12 27.55 -15.74
C LEU A 284 3.79 28.53 -16.87
N ALA A 285 4.04 28.17 -18.13
CA ALA A 285 3.66 28.99 -19.27
C ALA A 285 2.12 29.16 -19.40
N LEU A 286 1.34 28.14 -19.05
CA LEU A 286 -0.13 28.22 -18.98
C LEU A 286 -0.58 29.14 -17.83
N VAL A 287 0.05 29.03 -16.68
CA VAL A 287 -0.20 29.91 -15.52
C VAL A 287 0.12 31.38 -15.87
N ASP A 288 1.24 31.65 -16.51
CA ASP A 288 1.68 32.99 -16.91
C ASP A 288 0.78 33.61 -17.99
N ARG A 289 0.13 32.80 -18.83
CA ARG A 289 -0.89 33.24 -19.80
C ARG A 289 -2.25 33.54 -19.15
N GLY A 290 -2.40 33.24 -17.86
CA GLY A 290 -3.65 33.48 -17.15
C GLY A 290 -4.74 32.44 -17.41
N GLU A 291 -4.41 31.24 -17.92
CA GLU A 291 -5.38 30.16 -18.13
C GLU A 291 -6.09 29.82 -16.79
N PRO A 292 -7.43 29.83 -16.76
CA PRO A 292 -8.17 29.60 -15.53
C PRO A 292 -8.17 28.12 -15.16
N PHE A 293 -7.77 27.82 -13.93
CA PHE A 293 -7.92 26.50 -13.31
C PHE A 293 -8.08 26.65 -11.79
N ASP A 294 -8.69 25.66 -11.15
CA ASP A 294 -9.07 25.66 -9.73
C ASP A 294 -8.15 24.76 -8.89
N LEU A 295 -7.55 23.74 -9.53
CA LEU A 295 -6.68 22.76 -8.89
C LEU A 295 -5.48 22.45 -9.80
N LEU A 296 -4.30 22.38 -9.21
CA LEU A 296 -3.11 21.79 -9.83
C LEU A 296 -3.00 20.32 -9.39
N PHE A 297 -3.03 19.41 -10.37
CA PHE A 297 -2.75 17.99 -10.20
C PHE A 297 -1.39 17.69 -10.83
N THR A 298 -0.41 17.24 -10.04
CA THR A 298 0.96 17.05 -10.52
C THR A 298 1.62 15.82 -9.89
N ASP A 299 2.46 15.11 -10.65
CA ASP A 299 3.36 14.12 -10.03
C ASP A 299 4.44 14.84 -9.20
N VAL A 300 4.91 14.17 -8.14
CA VAL A 300 6.01 14.66 -7.30
C VAL A 300 7.34 14.66 -8.06
N VAL A 301 7.55 13.69 -8.95
CA VAL A 301 8.79 13.51 -9.71
C VAL A 301 8.53 13.76 -11.19
N ILE A 302 8.76 15.00 -11.65
CA ILE A 302 8.68 15.36 -13.07
C ILE A 302 10.10 15.43 -13.63
N PRO A 303 10.45 14.67 -14.70
CA PRO A 303 11.74 14.79 -15.37
C PRO A 303 11.94 16.21 -15.95
N GLY A 304 13.19 16.68 -15.98
CA GLY A 304 13.51 18.00 -16.59
C GLY A 304 13.85 19.11 -15.60
N GLY A 305 14.14 18.77 -14.33
CA GLY A 305 14.74 19.71 -13.37
C GLY A 305 13.77 20.50 -12.50
N THR A 306 12.45 20.30 -12.68
CA THR A 306 11.43 20.93 -11.82
C THR A 306 10.61 19.82 -11.18
N SER A 307 10.81 19.54 -9.88
CA SER A 307 9.94 18.60 -9.16
C SER A 307 8.53 19.18 -9.01
N GLY A 308 7.51 18.31 -8.89
CA GLY A 308 6.12 18.74 -8.67
C GLY A 308 5.98 19.66 -7.44
N ARG A 309 6.80 19.44 -6.41
CA ARG A 309 6.87 20.32 -5.24
C ARG A 309 7.34 21.73 -5.58
N VAL A 310 8.39 21.86 -6.40
CA VAL A 310 8.90 23.17 -6.86
C VAL A 310 7.87 23.82 -7.78
N LEU A 311 7.22 23.04 -8.66
CA LEU A 311 6.15 23.53 -9.51
C LEU A 311 4.97 24.08 -8.67
N ALA A 312 4.54 23.36 -7.64
CA ALA A 312 3.47 23.79 -6.75
C ALA A 312 3.80 25.14 -6.09
N GLN A 313 5.00 25.29 -5.55
CA GLN A 313 5.45 26.56 -4.95
C GLN A 313 5.46 27.72 -5.95
N GLU A 314 5.91 27.48 -7.17
CA GLU A 314 5.95 28.49 -8.22
C GLU A 314 4.54 28.88 -8.71
N VAL A 315 3.62 27.93 -8.77
CA VAL A 315 2.21 28.17 -9.09
C VAL A 315 1.54 28.98 -7.99
N GLU A 316 1.76 28.63 -6.73
CA GLU A 316 1.17 29.34 -5.58
C GLU A 316 1.66 30.79 -5.48
N LYS A 317 2.93 31.08 -5.78
CA LYS A 317 3.45 32.46 -5.87
C LYS A 317 2.73 33.30 -6.94
N ARG A 318 2.37 32.68 -8.08
CA ARG A 318 1.69 33.35 -9.21
C ARG A 318 0.18 33.43 -9.03
N ARG A 319 -0.38 32.44 -8.34
CA ARG A 319 -1.82 32.31 -8.07
C ARG A 319 -2.05 31.88 -6.61
N PRO A 320 -2.02 32.80 -5.66
CA PRO A 320 -2.27 32.50 -4.26
C PRO A 320 -3.65 31.87 -4.05
N GLY A 321 -3.71 30.76 -3.30
CA GLY A 321 -4.94 30.05 -2.96
C GLY A 321 -5.37 28.97 -3.96
N VAL A 322 -4.60 28.68 -4.99
CA VAL A 322 -4.83 27.49 -5.85
C VAL A 322 -4.58 26.24 -5.04
N LYS A 323 -5.54 25.31 -5.09
CA LYS A 323 -5.38 23.98 -4.46
C LYS A 323 -4.36 23.15 -5.24
N VAL A 324 -3.52 22.40 -4.53
CA VAL A 324 -2.51 21.52 -5.12
C VAL A 324 -2.74 20.11 -4.65
N LEU A 325 -2.78 19.17 -5.59
CA LEU A 325 -2.80 17.73 -5.35
C LEU A 325 -1.56 17.12 -6.01
N CYS A 326 -0.65 16.60 -5.18
CA CYS A 326 0.53 15.89 -5.66
C CYS A 326 0.24 14.39 -5.62
N THR A 327 0.55 13.71 -6.71
CA THR A 327 0.55 12.25 -6.78
C THR A 327 1.98 11.75 -6.78
N CYS A 328 2.23 10.63 -6.12
CA CYS A 328 3.44 9.86 -6.34
C CYS A 328 3.01 8.52 -6.89
N GLY A 329 3.56 8.09 -8.01
CA GLY A 329 3.22 6.85 -8.72
C GLY A 329 3.41 5.55 -7.93
N TYR A 330 3.21 5.59 -6.61
CA TYR A 330 3.46 4.53 -5.64
C TYR A 330 2.22 4.12 -4.83
N THR A 331 1.03 4.57 -5.16
CA THR A 331 -0.17 4.17 -4.41
C THR A 331 -1.20 3.53 -5.32
N ASP A 332 -1.42 2.24 -5.13
CA ASP A 332 -2.64 1.52 -5.51
C ASP A 332 -3.82 2.06 -4.71
N ASN A 333 -4.11 3.25 -4.85
CA ASN A 333 -5.34 3.98 -4.53
C ASN A 333 -4.96 5.46 -4.52
N ALA A 334 -5.45 6.19 -5.49
CA ALA A 334 -5.48 7.64 -5.44
C ALA A 334 -6.42 8.06 -4.29
N ILE A 335 -6.01 7.78 -3.05
CA ILE A 335 -6.61 8.39 -1.87
C ILE A 335 -6.06 9.81 -1.84
N VAL A 336 -6.95 10.73 -2.14
CA VAL A 336 -6.80 12.17 -1.97
C VAL A 336 -6.36 12.44 -0.53
N HIS A 337 -5.05 12.47 -0.28
CA HIS A 337 -4.53 13.07 0.93
C HIS A 337 -4.56 14.59 0.73
N GLN A 338 -5.64 15.20 1.23
CA GLN A 338 -5.61 16.62 1.56
C GLN A 338 -4.58 16.82 2.68
N GLN A 339 -3.30 16.88 2.35
CA GLN A 339 -2.35 17.55 3.21
C GLN A 339 -2.43 19.04 2.85
N GLN A 340 -3.19 19.77 3.65
CA GLN A 340 -2.98 21.22 3.80
C GLN A 340 -1.55 21.39 4.31
N PHE A 341 -0.64 21.80 3.42
CA PHE A 341 0.64 22.34 3.85
C PHE A 341 0.36 23.72 4.46
N SER A 342 0.25 23.76 5.80
CA SER A 342 0.46 25.02 6.53
C SER A 342 1.97 25.28 6.54
N PHE A 343 2.38 26.40 5.97
CA PHE A 343 3.73 26.95 6.11
C PHE A 343 3.89 27.60 7.48
#